data_c60050f893b488f2af48201a8545fe08
#
_entry.id   c60050f893b488f2af48201a8545fe08
#
_cell.length_a   1.000
_cell.length_b   1.000
_cell.length_c   1.000
_cell.angle_alpha   90.00
_cell.angle_beta   90.00
_cell.angle_gamma   90.00
#
_symmetry.space_group_name_H-M   'P 1'
#
loop_
_entity.id
_entity.type
_entity.pdbx_description
1 polymer ?
#
loop_
_entity_poly.entity_id
_entity_poly.type
_entity_poly.pdbx_seq_one_letter_code
_entity_poly.pdbx_strand_id
1 'polypeptide(L)'
;METILSIKNLNKRYGNLQALKDVTFDIKKGHVYGILGPNGSGKSTTLGIVLNVVNKTSGEYSWFDGKTQTHEALKKVGAIIERPNFYPYMTAQQNLQLVCKIKNISYSKVQEKLELVGLNERKDSKFSTFSLGMKQRLAIASALLNDPEILILDEPTNGLDPQG
;
A
#
# COMPACT_ATOMS: atom_id res chain seq x y z
N MET A 1 -19.49 -9.37 -12.13
CA MET A 1 -18.21 -8.69 -11.87
C MET A 1 -17.56 -9.29 -10.64
N GLU A 2 -16.30 -9.68 -10.73
CA GLU A 2 -15.55 -10.27 -9.62
C GLU A 2 -15.34 -9.27 -8.50
N THR A 3 -15.65 -9.67 -7.24
CA THR A 3 -15.39 -8.84 -6.05
C THR A 3 -13.98 -9.12 -5.57
N ILE A 4 -13.14 -8.10 -5.56
CA ILE A 4 -11.75 -8.20 -5.13
C ILE A 4 -11.63 -8.11 -3.61
N LEU A 5 -12.37 -7.20 -2.99
CA LEU A 5 -12.44 -7.03 -1.54
C LEU A 5 -13.88 -6.76 -1.15
N SER A 6 -14.38 -7.50 -0.18
CA SER A 6 -15.67 -7.26 0.47
C SER A 6 -15.45 -6.97 1.94
N ILE A 7 -16.08 -5.91 2.43
CA ILE A 7 -16.05 -5.49 3.84
C ILE A 7 -17.49 -5.43 4.32
N LYS A 8 -17.79 -6.09 5.46
CA LYS A 8 -19.12 -6.16 6.03
C LYS A 8 -19.12 -5.84 7.52
N ASN A 9 -19.87 -4.80 7.89
CA ASN A 9 -20.09 -4.37 9.27
C ASN A 9 -18.76 -4.25 10.06
N LEU A 10 -17.72 -3.73 9.41
CA LEU A 10 -16.38 -3.64 10.00
C LEU A 10 -16.37 -2.60 11.10
N ASN A 11 -15.90 -3.00 12.28
CA ASN A 11 -15.81 -2.17 13.46
C ASN A 11 -14.40 -2.20 14.03
N LYS A 12 -13.94 -1.05 14.53
CA LYS A 12 -12.70 -0.93 15.29
C LYS A 12 -12.85 0.02 16.47
N ARG A 13 -12.46 -0.46 17.63
CA ARG A 13 -12.33 0.35 18.85
C ARG A 13 -10.91 0.31 19.38
N TYR A 14 -10.44 1.45 19.88
CA TYR A 14 -9.21 1.60 20.64
C TYR A 14 -9.61 2.10 22.03
N GLY A 15 -9.71 1.19 23.00
CA GLY A 15 -10.30 1.51 24.31
C GLY A 15 -11.72 2.09 24.15
N ASN A 16 -11.91 3.33 24.59
CA ASN A 16 -13.20 4.02 24.47
C ASN A 16 -13.45 4.70 23.12
N LEU A 17 -12.40 4.86 22.29
CA LEU A 17 -12.52 5.50 20.98
C LEU A 17 -13.05 4.50 19.94
N GLN A 18 -14.17 4.80 19.30
CA GLN A 18 -14.66 4.06 18.14
C GLN A 18 -14.08 4.67 16.87
N ALA A 19 -13.09 3.99 16.27
CA ALA A 19 -12.41 4.44 15.06
C ALA A 19 -13.18 4.06 13.79
N LEU A 20 -13.87 2.90 13.79
CA LEU A 20 -14.75 2.45 12.70
C LEU A 20 -16.08 1.96 13.26
N LYS A 21 -17.18 2.31 12.58
CA LYS A 21 -18.54 1.89 12.95
C LYS A 21 -19.26 1.37 11.71
N ASP A 22 -19.56 0.06 11.71
CA ASP A 22 -20.38 -0.64 10.70
C ASP A 22 -20.01 -0.34 9.24
N VAL A 23 -18.71 -0.24 8.94
CA VAL A 23 -18.22 0.05 7.60
C VAL A 23 -18.51 -1.14 6.68
N THR A 24 -19.22 -0.90 5.58
CA THR A 24 -19.62 -1.92 4.63
C THR A 24 -19.48 -1.38 3.21
N PHE A 25 -18.68 -2.04 2.37
CA PHE A 25 -18.57 -1.78 0.94
C PHE A 25 -17.82 -2.90 0.21
N ASP A 26 -17.98 -2.96 -1.11
CA ASP A 26 -17.29 -3.89 -2.00
C ASP A 26 -16.43 -3.15 -3.00
N ILE A 27 -15.25 -3.72 -3.29
CA ILE A 27 -14.34 -3.31 -4.36
C ILE A 27 -14.43 -4.32 -5.51
N LYS A 28 -14.76 -3.86 -6.69
CA LYS A 28 -14.85 -4.69 -7.91
C LYS A 28 -13.59 -4.56 -8.75
N LYS A 29 -13.23 -5.63 -9.46
CA LYS A 29 -12.10 -5.68 -10.38
C LYS A 29 -12.21 -4.63 -11.48
N GLY A 30 -11.08 -4.00 -11.83
CA GLY A 30 -11.00 -3.05 -12.93
C GLY A 30 -11.54 -1.66 -12.64
N HIS A 31 -11.79 -1.33 -11.37
CA HIS A 31 -12.27 -0.01 -10.96
C HIS A 31 -11.30 0.68 -10.01
N VAL A 32 -11.35 2.00 -9.99
CA VAL A 32 -10.66 2.84 -9.01
C VAL A 32 -11.67 3.33 -7.97
N TYR A 33 -11.34 3.14 -6.69
CA TYR A 33 -12.18 3.58 -5.58
C TYR A 33 -11.45 4.60 -4.72
N GLY A 34 -12.10 5.72 -4.43
CA GLY A 34 -11.62 6.72 -3.49
C GLY A 34 -12.35 6.61 -2.15
N ILE A 35 -11.60 6.44 -1.06
CA ILE A 35 -12.14 6.54 0.31
C ILE A 35 -11.93 7.97 0.78
N LEU A 36 -13.00 8.75 0.85
CA LEU A 36 -12.97 10.16 1.22
C LEU A 36 -13.50 10.37 2.63
N GLY A 37 -12.95 11.35 3.32
CA GLY A 37 -13.39 11.74 4.66
C GLY A 37 -12.36 12.61 5.37
N PRO A 38 -12.75 13.31 6.44
CA PRO A 38 -11.85 14.16 7.23
C PRO A 38 -10.76 13.32 7.93
N ASN A 39 -9.73 14.00 8.46
CA ASN A 39 -8.74 13.34 9.29
C ASN A 39 -9.40 12.72 10.53
N GLY A 40 -9.00 11.50 10.89
CA GLY A 40 -9.61 10.75 12.00
C GLY A 40 -10.89 9.99 11.63
N SER A 41 -11.37 10.03 10.37
CA SER A 41 -12.59 9.29 9.96
C SER A 41 -12.39 7.78 9.80
N GLY A 42 -11.19 7.26 10.06
CA GLY A 42 -10.93 5.82 10.01
C GLY A 42 -10.41 5.28 8.67
N LYS A 43 -10.07 6.14 7.69
CA LYS A 43 -9.54 5.71 6.37
C LYS A 43 -8.33 4.78 6.52
N SER A 44 -7.25 5.28 7.12
CA SER A 44 -6.02 4.49 7.33
C SER A 44 -6.24 3.28 8.24
N THR A 45 -7.17 3.38 9.22
CA THR A 45 -7.56 2.23 10.05
C THR A 45 -8.23 1.13 9.22
N THR A 46 -9.13 1.48 8.29
CA THR A 46 -9.76 0.52 7.38
C THR A 46 -8.71 -0.15 6.52
N LEU A 47 -7.81 0.63 5.91
CA LEU A 47 -6.70 0.09 5.09
C LEU A 47 -5.78 -0.81 5.93
N GLY A 48 -5.42 -0.40 7.14
CA GLY A 48 -4.60 -1.21 8.05
C GLY A 48 -5.24 -2.55 8.41
N ILE A 49 -6.57 -2.61 8.55
CA ILE A 49 -7.28 -3.87 8.84
C ILE A 49 -7.25 -4.80 7.64
N VAL A 50 -7.59 -4.34 6.44
CA VAL A 50 -7.63 -5.20 5.26
C VAL A 50 -6.23 -5.68 4.85
N LEU A 51 -5.19 -4.91 5.17
CA LEU A 51 -3.79 -5.29 4.99
C LEU A 51 -3.21 -6.12 6.16
N ASN A 52 -4.06 -6.50 7.11
CA ASN A 52 -3.69 -7.33 8.26
C ASN A 52 -2.60 -6.73 9.17
N VAL A 53 -2.49 -5.40 9.19
CA VAL A 53 -1.59 -4.64 10.09
C VAL A 53 -2.29 -4.26 11.39
N VAL A 54 -3.61 -4.05 11.32
CA VAL A 54 -4.48 -3.70 12.46
C VAL A 54 -5.53 -4.76 12.66
N ASN A 55 -5.71 -5.24 13.89
CA ASN A 55 -6.79 -6.17 14.23
C ASN A 55 -8.14 -5.45 14.28
N LYS A 56 -9.14 -5.99 13.61
CA LYS A 56 -10.54 -5.54 13.74
C LYS A 56 -11.11 -5.86 15.11
N THR A 57 -12.14 -5.14 15.55
CA THR A 57 -12.90 -5.47 16.77
C THR A 57 -14.04 -6.45 16.44
N SER A 58 -14.79 -6.18 15.37
CA SER A 58 -15.86 -7.06 14.85
C SER A 58 -16.08 -6.79 13.36
N GLY A 59 -17.02 -7.52 12.76
CA GLY A 59 -17.29 -7.47 11.33
C GLY A 59 -16.37 -8.42 10.56
N GLU A 60 -16.48 -8.40 9.25
CA GLU A 60 -15.77 -9.32 8.37
C GLU A 60 -15.21 -8.60 7.16
N TYR A 61 -14.14 -9.13 6.60
CA TYR A 61 -13.68 -8.81 5.25
C TYR A 61 -13.16 -10.06 4.56
N SER A 62 -13.25 -10.08 3.25
CA SER A 62 -12.79 -11.20 2.44
C SER A 62 -12.21 -10.70 1.12
N TRP A 63 -11.21 -11.43 0.63
CA TRP A 63 -10.54 -11.18 -0.64
C TRP A 63 -11.01 -12.15 -1.72
N PHE A 64 -11.14 -11.67 -2.97
CA PHE A 64 -11.43 -12.48 -4.16
C PHE A 64 -12.66 -13.39 -3.98
N ASP A 65 -13.82 -12.78 -3.72
CA ASP A 65 -15.10 -13.47 -3.43
C ASP A 65 -15.00 -14.49 -2.28
N GLY A 66 -14.09 -14.30 -1.32
CA GLY A 66 -13.87 -15.22 -0.19
C GLY A 66 -13.10 -16.50 -0.57
N LYS A 67 -12.60 -16.61 -1.80
CA LYS A 67 -11.90 -17.81 -2.29
C LYS A 67 -10.43 -17.87 -1.90
N THR A 68 -9.85 -16.76 -1.39
CA THR A 68 -8.43 -16.63 -1.11
C THR A 68 -8.22 -16.24 0.35
N GLN A 69 -7.35 -16.96 1.05
CA GLN A 69 -6.95 -16.58 2.40
C GLN A 69 -6.21 -15.23 2.39
N THR A 70 -6.36 -14.45 3.45
CA THR A 70 -5.81 -13.09 3.51
C THR A 70 -4.31 -13.03 3.19
N HIS A 71 -3.50 -13.92 3.76
CA HIS A 71 -2.05 -13.92 3.53
C HIS A 71 -1.67 -14.21 2.07
N GLU A 72 -2.42 -15.06 1.37
CA GLU A 72 -2.21 -15.31 -0.06
C GLU A 72 -2.70 -14.14 -0.92
N ALA A 73 -3.82 -13.53 -0.54
CA ALA A 73 -4.33 -12.34 -1.21
C ALA A 73 -3.34 -11.18 -1.12
N LEU A 74 -2.71 -10.97 0.05
CA LEU A 74 -1.76 -9.90 0.27
C LEU A 74 -0.47 -10.02 -0.58
N LYS A 75 -0.14 -11.21 -1.08
CA LYS A 75 0.96 -11.37 -2.06
C LYS A 75 0.64 -10.69 -3.40
N LYS A 76 -0.63 -10.49 -3.71
CA LYS A 76 -1.14 -9.83 -4.93
C LYS A 76 -1.45 -8.35 -4.72
N VAL A 77 -1.17 -7.82 -3.54
CA VAL A 77 -1.42 -6.43 -3.18
C VAL A 77 -0.13 -5.65 -3.12
N GLY A 78 -0.08 -4.51 -3.80
CA GLY A 78 0.89 -3.45 -3.56
C GLY A 78 0.27 -2.41 -2.63
N ALA A 79 0.97 -2.00 -1.58
CA ALA A 79 0.41 -1.04 -0.65
C ALA A 79 1.43 0.01 -0.21
N ILE A 80 0.95 1.24 -0.06
CA ILE A 80 1.63 2.34 0.63
C ILE A 80 0.67 2.85 1.69
N ILE A 81 1.05 2.65 2.96
CA ILE A 81 0.35 3.21 4.11
C ILE A 81 1.32 4.16 4.82
N GLU A 82 0.86 5.38 5.08
CA GLU A 82 1.66 6.41 5.74
C GLU A 82 2.94 6.78 4.96
N ARG A 83 4.03 7.04 5.68
CA ARG A 83 5.28 7.48 5.07
C ARG A 83 6.14 6.31 4.61
N PRO A 84 6.86 6.45 3.48
CA PRO A 84 7.82 5.43 3.05
C PRO A 84 8.88 5.19 4.11
N ASN A 85 9.02 3.94 4.54
CA ASN A 85 9.99 3.56 5.58
C ASN A 85 11.13 2.72 4.96
N PHE A 86 12.11 3.42 4.38
CA PHE A 86 13.31 2.82 3.80
C PHE A 86 14.54 3.11 4.66
N TYR A 87 15.58 2.32 4.47
CA TYR A 87 16.85 2.51 5.16
C TYR A 87 17.60 3.71 4.57
N PRO A 88 17.85 4.78 5.36
CA PRO A 88 18.38 6.04 4.85
C PRO A 88 19.80 5.95 4.28
N TYR A 89 20.61 5.03 4.78
CA TYR A 89 21.99 4.80 4.35
C TYR A 89 22.12 3.87 3.13
N MET A 90 21.06 3.16 2.76
CA MET A 90 21.01 2.33 1.56
C MET A 90 20.65 3.17 0.34
N THR A 91 21.10 2.74 -0.83
CA THR A 91 20.69 3.36 -2.10
C THR A 91 19.23 3.00 -2.43
N ALA A 92 18.64 3.69 -3.42
CA ALA A 92 17.30 3.36 -3.91
C ALA A 92 17.25 1.91 -4.39
N GLN A 93 18.21 1.48 -5.20
CA GLN A 93 18.32 0.12 -5.68
C GLN A 93 18.44 -0.90 -4.54
N GLN A 94 19.31 -0.65 -3.56
CA GLN A 94 19.51 -1.55 -2.42
C GLN A 94 18.22 -1.70 -1.58
N ASN A 95 17.50 -0.61 -1.34
CA ASN A 95 16.22 -0.66 -0.65
C ASN A 95 15.20 -1.53 -1.39
N LEU A 96 15.06 -1.38 -2.71
CA LEU A 96 14.15 -2.20 -3.50
C LEU A 96 14.60 -3.67 -3.58
N GLN A 97 15.91 -3.93 -3.68
CA GLN A 97 16.47 -5.30 -3.62
C GLN A 97 16.16 -5.98 -2.29
N LEU A 98 16.22 -5.25 -1.18
CA LEU A 98 15.83 -5.77 0.13
C LEU A 98 14.34 -6.15 0.15
N VAL A 99 13.46 -5.33 -0.41
CA VAL A 99 12.03 -5.66 -0.54
C VAL A 99 11.83 -6.89 -1.43
N CYS A 100 12.56 -7.01 -2.54
CA CYS A 100 12.54 -8.19 -3.40
C CYS A 100 12.93 -9.45 -2.62
N LYS A 101 13.99 -9.37 -1.79
CA LYS A 101 14.44 -10.48 -0.96
C LYS A 101 13.38 -10.91 0.07
N ILE A 102 12.73 -9.95 0.73
CA ILE A 102 11.66 -10.21 1.70
C ILE A 102 10.45 -10.87 1.04
N LYS A 103 10.06 -10.38 -0.14
CA LYS A 103 8.90 -10.86 -0.88
C LYS A 103 9.18 -12.07 -1.79
N ASN A 104 10.43 -12.53 -1.87
CA ASN A 104 10.89 -13.58 -2.79
C ASN A 104 10.61 -13.26 -4.27
N ILE A 105 10.94 -12.04 -4.69
CA ILE A 105 10.78 -11.51 -6.05
C ILE A 105 12.15 -11.40 -6.72
N SER A 106 12.21 -11.60 -8.04
CA SER A 106 13.44 -11.41 -8.82
C SER A 106 13.95 -9.96 -8.76
N TYR A 107 15.25 -9.78 -8.59
CA TYR A 107 15.91 -8.46 -8.64
C TYR A 107 15.80 -7.77 -10.01
N SER A 108 15.53 -8.51 -11.09
CA SER A 108 15.31 -7.93 -12.41
C SER A 108 14.18 -6.91 -12.46
N LYS A 109 13.19 -7.03 -11.55
CA LYS A 109 12.09 -6.08 -11.42
C LYS A 109 12.50 -4.71 -10.88
N VAL A 110 13.62 -4.62 -10.17
CA VAL A 110 14.09 -3.37 -9.54
C VAL A 110 14.37 -2.30 -10.59
N GLN A 111 15.12 -2.66 -11.63
CA GLN A 111 15.46 -1.73 -12.72
C GLN A 111 14.20 -1.21 -13.42
N GLU A 112 13.31 -2.10 -13.81
CA GLU A 112 12.03 -1.78 -14.46
C GLU A 112 11.20 -0.78 -13.63
N LYS A 113 11.09 -1.02 -12.31
CA LYS A 113 10.27 -0.15 -11.45
C LYS A 113 10.94 1.19 -11.16
N LEU A 114 12.27 1.24 -11.08
CA LEU A 114 13.00 2.52 -10.96
C LEU A 114 12.85 3.38 -12.23
N GLU A 115 12.88 2.76 -13.41
CA GLU A 115 12.62 3.45 -14.69
C GLU A 115 11.18 3.98 -14.73
N LEU A 116 10.20 3.15 -14.37
CA LEU A 116 8.79 3.51 -14.36
C LEU A 116 8.50 4.75 -13.53
N VAL A 117 9.16 4.92 -12.38
CA VAL A 117 8.95 6.08 -11.50
C VAL A 117 9.95 7.21 -11.74
N GLY A 118 10.79 7.13 -12.78
CA GLY A 118 11.77 8.17 -13.12
C GLY A 118 12.89 8.35 -12.10
N LEU A 119 13.33 7.26 -11.45
CA LEU A 119 14.42 7.26 -10.46
C LEU A 119 15.65 6.49 -10.92
N ASN A 120 15.72 6.06 -12.17
CA ASN A 120 16.84 5.26 -12.68
C ASN A 120 18.19 5.97 -12.54
N GLU A 121 18.27 7.27 -12.89
CA GLU A 121 19.47 8.10 -12.75
C GLU A 121 19.92 8.31 -11.29
N ARG A 122 19.05 7.98 -10.35
CA ARG A 122 19.28 8.14 -8.91
C ARG A 122 19.34 6.80 -8.17
N LYS A 123 19.39 5.68 -8.89
CA LYS A 123 19.37 4.33 -8.31
C LYS A 123 20.48 4.08 -7.29
N ASP A 124 21.66 4.65 -7.52
CA ASP A 124 22.84 4.51 -6.66
C ASP A 124 22.97 5.63 -5.61
N SER A 125 22.01 6.56 -5.56
CA SER A 125 21.98 7.62 -4.54
C SER A 125 21.34 7.10 -3.25
N LYS A 126 21.89 7.50 -2.09
CA LYS A 126 21.36 7.13 -0.78
C LYS A 126 19.96 7.72 -0.58
N PHE A 127 19.04 6.94 0.01
CA PHE A 127 17.68 7.38 0.30
C PHE A 127 17.63 8.64 1.17
N SER A 128 18.60 8.81 2.09
CA SER A 128 18.73 10.03 2.91
C SER A 128 18.83 11.32 2.10
N THR A 129 19.34 11.26 0.86
CA THR A 129 19.51 12.41 -0.03
C THR A 129 18.30 12.71 -0.90
N PHE A 130 17.24 11.91 -0.79
CA PHE A 130 16.04 12.05 -1.61
C PHE A 130 15.14 13.17 -1.12
N SER A 131 14.60 13.96 -2.07
CA SER A 131 13.48 14.86 -1.78
C SER A 131 12.23 14.07 -1.37
N LEU A 132 11.24 14.73 -0.79
CA LEU A 132 9.99 14.09 -0.39
C LEU A 132 9.29 13.42 -1.58
N GLY A 133 9.23 14.09 -2.74
CA GLY A 133 8.67 13.52 -3.96
C GLY A 133 9.44 12.31 -4.47
N MET A 134 10.78 12.32 -4.41
CA MET A 134 11.60 11.14 -4.76
C MET A 134 11.35 9.97 -3.80
N LYS A 135 11.20 10.23 -2.50
CA LYS A 135 10.85 9.22 -1.51
C LYS A 135 9.50 8.59 -1.81
N GLN A 136 8.51 9.40 -2.17
CA GLN A 136 7.17 8.92 -2.54
C GLN A 136 7.22 8.07 -3.81
N ARG A 137 7.95 8.51 -4.84
CA ARG A 137 8.14 7.73 -6.07
C ARG A 137 8.83 6.39 -5.80
N LEU A 138 9.82 6.33 -4.91
CA LEU A 138 10.44 5.07 -4.51
C LEU A 138 9.45 4.14 -3.79
N ALA A 139 8.55 4.68 -2.95
CA ALA A 139 7.49 3.90 -2.32
C ALA A 139 6.53 3.30 -3.35
N ILE A 140 6.16 4.08 -4.37
CA ILE A 140 5.34 3.58 -5.49
C ILE A 140 6.07 2.44 -6.22
N ALA A 141 7.36 2.61 -6.54
CA ALA A 141 8.17 1.54 -7.13
C ALA A 141 8.17 0.27 -6.28
N SER A 142 8.33 0.40 -4.97
CA SER A 142 8.29 -0.71 -4.02
C SER A 142 6.93 -1.44 -4.01
N ALA A 143 5.83 -0.68 -4.04
CA ALA A 143 4.49 -1.25 -4.09
C ALA A 143 4.21 -2.01 -5.40
N LEU A 144 4.88 -1.63 -6.49
CA LEU A 144 4.72 -2.23 -7.81
C LEU A 144 5.67 -3.42 -8.10
N LEU A 145 6.61 -3.76 -7.20
CA LEU A 145 7.63 -4.78 -7.45
C LEU A 145 7.07 -6.17 -7.79
N ASN A 146 5.96 -6.55 -7.18
CA ASN A 146 5.33 -7.85 -7.37
C ASN A 146 4.25 -7.85 -8.47
N ASP A 147 4.20 -6.83 -9.34
CA ASP A 147 3.16 -6.64 -10.36
C ASP A 147 1.76 -6.91 -9.77
N PRO A 148 1.34 -6.12 -8.77
CA PRO A 148 0.16 -6.43 -7.97
C PRO A 148 -1.13 -6.34 -8.80
N GLU A 149 -2.10 -7.22 -8.48
CA GLU A 149 -3.46 -7.13 -9.02
C GLU A 149 -4.27 -5.98 -8.40
N ILE A 150 -3.84 -5.53 -7.21
CA ILE A 150 -4.48 -4.47 -6.43
C ILE A 150 -3.42 -3.52 -5.91
N LEU A 151 -3.67 -2.22 -6.04
CA LEU A 151 -2.84 -1.18 -5.46
C LEU A 151 -3.65 -0.40 -4.41
N ILE A 152 -3.12 -0.32 -3.19
CA ILE A 152 -3.71 0.42 -2.08
C ILE A 152 -2.77 1.56 -1.71
N LEU A 153 -3.27 2.79 -1.82
CA LEU A 153 -2.50 4.00 -1.56
C LEU A 153 -3.22 4.84 -0.50
N ASP A 154 -2.53 5.14 0.59
CA ASP A 154 -3.02 6.10 1.59
C ASP A 154 -2.32 7.43 1.36
N GLU A 155 -3.09 8.47 1.02
CA GLU A 155 -2.64 9.83 0.72
C GLU A 155 -1.41 9.90 -0.24
N PRO A 156 -1.47 9.27 -1.43
CA PRO A 156 -0.30 9.09 -2.30
C PRO A 156 0.29 10.40 -2.85
N THR A 157 -0.48 11.48 -2.83
CA THR A 157 -0.06 12.80 -3.33
C THR A 157 0.58 13.67 -2.26
N ASN A 158 0.62 13.22 -1.01
CA ASN A 158 1.26 13.98 0.07
C ASN A 158 2.75 14.19 -0.21
N GLY A 159 3.14 15.45 -0.44
CA GLY A 159 4.51 15.85 -0.73
C GLY A 159 4.94 15.70 -2.19
N LEU A 160 4.02 15.42 -3.11
CA LEU A 160 4.26 15.62 -4.53
C LEU A 160 4.01 17.08 -4.91
N ASP A 161 4.87 17.61 -5.79
CA ASP A 161 4.63 18.90 -6.44
C ASP A 161 3.37 18.78 -7.32
N PRO A 162 2.52 19.83 -7.47
CA PRO A 162 1.34 19.81 -8.34
C PRO A 162 1.60 19.39 -9.79
N GLN A 163 2.85 19.36 -10.22
CA GLN A 163 3.29 18.91 -11.55
C GLN A 163 3.98 17.52 -11.54
N GLY A 164 4.01 16.85 -10.41
CA GLY A 164 4.68 15.55 -10.23
C GLY A 164 3.78 14.34 -10.36
#